data_9d743e2d51d7a34d08f8472282a5a864
#
_entry.id   9d743e2d51d7a34d08f8472282a5a864
#
_cell.length_a   1.000
_cell.length_b   1.000
_cell.length_c   1.000
_cell.angle_alpha   90.00
_cell.angle_beta   90.00
_cell.angle_gamma   90.00
#
_symmetry.space_group_name_H-M   'P 1'
#
loop_
_entity.id
_entity.type
_entity.pdbx_description
1 polymer ?
#
loop_
_entity_poly.entity_id
_entity_poly.type
_entity_poly.pdbx_seq_one_letter_code
_entity_poly.pdbx_strand_id
1 'polypeptide(L)'
;EDTVWSGAKHHWHDEMEIIYFMKGDYKVNVNMESYFINQECFFFINSGDLHSIEPLSKSVESAIVFNPCILSFEHYDMAQTRLIHPLVNREIQFPHMLESTHPAFARIKQEYLEIVNHFHQTGFFLAKDIQMVTENLASQLFIRASLLKILGTLSSFSLLTEPEKTDHYRVEIIKRSLAYIRSHYQEK
;
A
#
# COMPACT_ATOMS: atom_id res chain seq x y z
N GLU A 1 -17.77 22.87 -6.25
CA GLU A 1 -16.41 22.90 -6.84
C GLU A 1 -15.85 21.51 -6.69
N ASP A 2 -15.74 20.78 -7.80
CA ASP A 2 -15.09 19.48 -7.85
C ASP A 2 -13.62 19.70 -7.52
N THR A 3 -13.21 19.37 -6.31
CA THR A 3 -11.79 19.33 -5.95
C THR A 3 -11.15 18.20 -6.76
N VAL A 4 -10.52 18.56 -7.86
CA VAL A 4 -9.72 17.63 -8.63
C VAL A 4 -8.54 17.22 -7.74
N TRP A 5 -8.48 15.95 -7.35
CA TRP A 5 -7.34 15.42 -6.62
C TRP A 5 -6.06 15.64 -7.41
N SER A 6 -5.09 16.31 -6.81
CA SER A 6 -3.84 16.71 -7.49
C SER A 6 -2.74 15.65 -7.44
N GLY A 7 -3.06 14.46 -6.95
CA GLY A 7 -2.07 13.40 -6.76
C GLY A 7 -1.28 13.53 -5.45
N ALA A 8 -0.42 12.55 -5.20
CA ALA A 8 0.50 12.52 -4.07
C ALA A 8 1.91 12.86 -4.54
N LYS A 9 2.53 13.90 -3.93
CA LYS A 9 3.92 14.26 -4.18
C LYS A 9 4.86 13.20 -3.61
N HIS A 10 6.13 13.21 -4.01
CA HIS A 10 7.14 12.28 -3.50
C HIS A 10 7.20 12.30 -1.97
N HIS A 11 6.95 11.14 -1.37
CA HIS A 11 7.00 10.90 0.07
C HIS A 11 7.26 9.42 0.33
N TRP A 12 7.47 9.06 1.58
CA TRP A 12 7.60 7.68 2.06
C TRP A 12 7.03 7.58 3.46
N HIS A 13 6.62 6.39 3.84
CA HIS A 13 6.14 6.02 5.17
C HIS A 13 6.47 4.56 5.47
N ASP A 14 6.32 4.15 6.73
CA ASP A 14 6.61 2.79 7.17
C ASP A 14 5.43 1.83 6.98
N GLU A 15 4.25 2.37 6.70
CA GLU A 15 3.05 1.61 6.35
C GLU A 15 3.16 1.02 4.94
N MET A 16 2.39 -0.03 4.69
CA MET A 16 2.11 -0.55 3.35
C MET A 16 0.84 0.10 2.81
N GLU A 17 0.76 0.26 1.48
CA GLU A 17 -0.41 0.82 0.83
C GLU A 17 -0.88 -0.10 -0.31
N ILE A 18 -2.19 -0.31 -0.38
CA ILE A 18 -2.85 -1.02 -1.48
C ILE A 18 -3.72 0.00 -2.20
N ILE A 19 -3.36 0.32 -3.43
CA ILE A 19 -4.07 1.27 -4.27
C ILE A 19 -4.87 0.49 -5.31
N TYR A 20 -6.15 0.76 -5.42
CA TYR A 20 -7.01 0.24 -6.47
C TYR A 20 -7.29 1.33 -7.49
N PHE A 21 -6.64 1.26 -8.64
CA PHE A 21 -6.91 2.12 -9.78
C PHE A 21 -8.08 1.57 -10.56
N MET A 22 -9.21 2.26 -10.51
CA MET A 22 -10.47 1.83 -11.13
C MET A 22 -10.61 2.38 -12.54
N LYS A 23 -10.20 3.64 -12.77
CA LYS A 23 -10.37 4.34 -14.04
C LYS A 23 -9.45 5.55 -14.14
N GLY A 24 -8.99 5.83 -15.35
CA GLY A 24 -8.15 6.99 -15.67
C GLY A 24 -6.72 6.59 -15.95
N ASP A 25 -5.90 7.59 -16.24
CA ASP A 25 -4.49 7.43 -16.53
C ASP A 25 -3.69 8.03 -15.38
N TYR A 26 -2.65 7.30 -14.95
CA TYR A 26 -1.78 7.72 -13.86
C TYR A 26 -0.32 7.46 -14.20
N LYS A 27 0.54 8.31 -13.65
CA LYS A 27 1.96 8.02 -13.52
C LYS A 27 2.27 7.79 -12.05
N VAL A 28 2.74 6.58 -11.74
CA VAL A 28 3.20 6.21 -10.40
C VAL A 28 4.70 6.05 -10.46
N ASN A 29 5.41 6.76 -9.59
CA ASN A 29 6.84 6.56 -9.43
C ASN A 29 7.05 5.85 -8.09
N VAL A 30 7.83 4.77 -8.12
CA VAL A 30 8.25 4.06 -6.91
C VAL A 30 9.75 3.86 -6.96
N ASN A 31 10.44 4.34 -5.94
CA ASN A 31 11.89 4.35 -5.87
C ASN A 31 12.49 5.01 -7.13
N MET A 32 13.14 4.26 -8.01
CA MET A 32 13.75 4.76 -9.23
C MET A 32 12.97 4.38 -10.50
N GLU A 33 11.80 3.75 -10.36
CA GLU A 33 10.99 3.26 -11.46
C GLU A 33 9.74 4.09 -11.67
N SER A 34 9.26 4.16 -12.92
CA SER A 34 8.02 4.83 -13.32
C SER A 34 7.08 3.85 -13.97
N TYR A 35 5.85 3.81 -13.49
CA TYR A 35 4.76 2.98 -13.99
C TYR A 35 3.69 3.88 -14.61
N PHE A 36 3.23 3.51 -15.81
CA PHE A 36 2.10 4.16 -16.46
C PHE A 36 0.88 3.24 -16.39
N ILE A 37 -0.16 3.71 -15.73
CA ILE A 37 -1.39 2.96 -15.47
C ILE A 37 -2.48 3.57 -16.31
N ASN A 38 -3.09 2.78 -17.20
CA ASN A 38 -4.19 3.16 -18.08
C ASN A 38 -5.33 2.14 -18.11
N GLN A 39 -5.27 1.17 -17.20
CA GLN A 39 -6.28 0.11 -17.05
C GLN A 39 -6.50 -0.21 -15.58
N GLU A 40 -7.58 -0.92 -15.30
CA GLU A 40 -7.90 -1.39 -13.96
C GLU A 40 -6.78 -2.27 -13.41
N CYS A 41 -6.23 -1.93 -12.24
CA CYS A 41 -5.21 -2.72 -11.58
C CYS A 41 -5.14 -2.42 -10.07
N PHE A 42 -4.49 -3.31 -9.34
CA PHE A 42 -3.96 -3.01 -8.01
C PHE A 42 -2.50 -2.58 -8.11
N PHE A 43 -2.15 -1.60 -7.28
CA PHE A 43 -0.77 -1.17 -7.11
C PHE A 43 -0.42 -1.22 -5.62
N PHE A 44 0.76 -1.73 -5.29
CA PHE A 44 1.18 -1.91 -3.92
C PHE A 44 2.44 -1.08 -3.66
N ILE A 45 2.37 -0.26 -2.62
CA ILE A 45 3.51 0.47 -2.08
C ILE A 45 3.98 -0.30 -0.84
N ASN A 46 5.21 -0.76 -0.85
CA ASN A 46 5.77 -1.49 0.27
C ASN A 46 6.32 -0.54 1.33
N SER A 47 6.46 -1.02 2.55
CA SER A 47 7.01 -0.24 3.66
C SER A 47 8.32 0.44 3.29
N GLY A 48 8.35 1.76 3.36
CA GLY A 48 9.54 2.55 3.09
C GLY A 48 9.79 2.86 1.62
N ASP A 49 8.93 2.49 0.68
CA ASP A 49 9.05 2.91 -0.71
C ASP A 49 8.90 4.43 -0.84
N LEU A 50 9.85 5.08 -1.53
CA LEU A 50 9.74 6.47 -1.94
C LEU A 50 8.82 6.53 -3.17
N HIS A 51 7.64 7.11 -3.04
CA HIS A 51 6.65 7.07 -4.11
C HIS A 51 5.96 8.41 -4.35
N SER A 52 5.36 8.52 -5.55
CA SER A 52 4.46 9.62 -5.93
C SER A 52 3.41 9.11 -6.91
N ILE A 53 2.23 9.73 -6.90
CA ILE A 53 1.11 9.38 -7.76
C ILE A 53 0.63 10.66 -8.43
N GLU A 54 0.63 10.68 -9.76
CA GLU A 54 0.20 11.79 -10.58
C GLU A 54 -0.95 11.34 -11.49
N PRO A 55 -2.19 11.86 -11.31
CA PRO A 55 -3.27 11.62 -12.26
C PRO A 55 -3.00 12.41 -13.53
N LEU A 56 -3.09 11.74 -14.68
CA LEU A 56 -2.87 12.34 -16.01
C LEU A 56 -4.18 12.68 -16.73
N SER A 57 -5.31 12.11 -16.24
CA SER A 57 -6.66 12.32 -16.78
C SER A 57 -7.69 12.36 -15.65
N LYS A 58 -8.99 12.54 -15.99
CA LYS A 58 -10.07 12.36 -15.01
C LYS A 58 -10.10 10.91 -14.54
N SER A 59 -9.84 10.71 -13.27
CA SER A 59 -9.46 9.42 -12.71
C SER A 59 -10.24 9.07 -11.45
N VAL A 60 -10.32 7.78 -11.12
CA VAL A 60 -10.94 7.24 -9.92
C VAL A 60 -10.03 6.17 -9.34
N GLU A 61 -9.60 6.39 -8.12
CA GLU A 61 -8.79 5.45 -7.37
C GLU A 61 -9.20 5.45 -5.89
N SER A 62 -8.79 4.44 -5.16
CA SER A 62 -8.87 4.42 -3.69
C SER A 62 -7.68 3.69 -3.11
N ALA A 63 -7.27 4.07 -1.92
CA ALA A 63 -6.11 3.49 -1.25
C ALA A 63 -6.45 3.04 0.17
N ILE A 64 -5.80 1.96 0.60
CA ILE A 64 -5.81 1.46 1.97
C ILE A 64 -4.38 1.49 2.47
N VAL A 65 -4.14 2.25 3.54
CA VAL A 65 -2.83 2.34 4.21
C VAL A 65 -2.90 1.58 5.52
N PHE A 66 -1.94 0.69 5.78
CA PHE A 66 -1.92 -0.12 6.99
C PHE A 66 -0.50 -0.45 7.45
N ASN A 67 -0.31 -0.54 8.76
CA ASN A 67 0.94 -1.02 9.32
C ASN A 67 1.01 -2.55 9.16
N PRO A 68 2.04 -3.13 8.53
CA PRO A 68 2.14 -4.57 8.31
C PRO A 68 2.17 -5.39 9.61
N CYS A 69 2.53 -4.80 10.74
CA CYS A 69 2.46 -5.46 12.05
C CYS A 69 1.04 -5.92 12.43
N ILE A 70 -0.02 -5.35 11.82
CA ILE A 70 -1.40 -5.80 12.03
C ILE A 70 -1.61 -7.28 11.64
N LEU A 71 -0.76 -7.82 10.75
CA LEU A 71 -0.81 -9.20 10.30
C LEU A 71 -0.15 -10.19 11.27
N SER A 72 0.64 -9.70 12.24
CA SER A 72 1.43 -10.53 13.14
C SER A 72 0.57 -11.29 14.17
N PHE A 73 1.00 -12.50 14.50
CA PHE A 73 0.46 -13.34 15.56
C PHE A 73 1.45 -13.48 16.71
N GLU A 74 0.96 -13.71 17.92
CA GLU A 74 1.82 -13.98 19.08
C GLU A 74 2.48 -15.37 19.00
N HIS A 75 1.77 -16.35 18.41
CA HIS A 75 2.30 -17.71 18.27
C HIS A 75 3.03 -17.87 16.94
N TYR A 76 4.26 -18.37 17.02
CA TYR A 76 5.13 -18.62 15.88
C TYR A 76 4.77 -19.96 15.22
N ASP A 77 3.91 -19.87 14.22
CA ASP A 77 3.68 -20.95 13.26
C ASP A 77 4.52 -20.73 11.98
N MET A 78 4.35 -21.59 11.00
CA MET A 78 5.07 -21.48 9.73
C MET A 78 4.67 -20.25 8.92
N ALA A 79 3.41 -19.80 8.99
CA ALA A 79 2.94 -18.62 8.31
C ALA A 79 3.59 -17.35 8.91
N GLN A 80 3.62 -17.27 10.26
CA GLN A 80 4.28 -16.18 10.97
C GLN A 80 5.78 -16.14 10.61
N THR A 81 6.47 -17.29 10.66
CA THR A 81 7.93 -17.35 10.52
C THR A 81 8.41 -17.15 9.08
N ARG A 82 7.70 -17.74 8.09
CA ARG A 82 8.16 -17.77 6.69
C ARG A 82 7.50 -16.74 5.78
N LEU A 83 6.47 -16.04 6.25
CA LEU A 83 5.71 -15.11 5.43
C LEU A 83 5.53 -13.76 6.13
N ILE A 84 4.89 -13.73 7.30
CA ILE A 84 4.52 -12.48 7.96
C ILE A 84 5.76 -11.75 8.52
N HIS A 85 6.61 -12.47 9.25
CA HIS A 85 7.83 -11.89 9.82
C HIS A 85 8.80 -11.35 8.74
N PRO A 86 9.10 -12.10 7.65
CA PRO A 86 9.85 -11.56 6.54
C PRO A 86 9.22 -10.33 5.87
N LEU A 87 7.88 -10.28 5.73
CA LEU A 87 7.17 -9.12 5.20
C LEU A 87 7.34 -7.89 6.11
N VAL A 88 7.12 -8.06 7.43
CA VAL A 88 7.28 -6.98 8.42
C VAL A 88 8.72 -6.47 8.47
N ASN A 89 9.70 -7.38 8.31
CA ASN A 89 11.12 -7.04 8.29
C ASN A 89 11.62 -6.53 6.91
N ARG A 90 10.73 -6.43 5.92
CA ARG A 90 11.08 -5.99 4.55
C ARG A 90 12.07 -6.93 3.85
N GLU A 91 12.09 -8.21 4.21
CA GLU A 91 12.87 -9.27 3.56
C GLU A 91 12.15 -9.81 2.32
N ILE A 92 10.82 -9.71 2.32
CA ILE A 92 9.95 -9.95 1.16
C ILE A 92 8.99 -8.77 0.99
N GLN A 93 8.45 -8.60 -0.21
CA GLN A 93 7.57 -7.51 -0.58
C GLN A 93 6.43 -7.98 -1.49
N PHE A 94 5.36 -7.18 -1.55
CA PHE A 94 4.29 -7.32 -2.54
C PHE A 94 4.79 -6.88 -3.92
N PRO A 95 4.22 -7.43 -5.01
CA PRO A 95 4.50 -6.93 -6.37
C PRO A 95 4.01 -5.47 -6.46
N HIS A 96 4.72 -4.61 -7.20
CA HIS A 96 4.23 -3.24 -7.33
C HIS A 96 2.91 -3.17 -8.09
N MET A 97 2.69 -4.00 -9.12
CA MET A 97 1.48 -3.95 -9.92
C MET A 97 0.86 -5.34 -10.10
N LEU A 98 -0.46 -5.40 -10.03
CA LEU A 98 -1.27 -6.58 -10.36
C LEU A 98 -2.38 -6.18 -11.32
N GLU A 99 -2.23 -6.58 -12.58
CA GLU A 99 -3.20 -6.28 -13.64
C GLU A 99 -4.52 -7.03 -13.45
N SER A 100 -5.61 -6.46 -13.97
CA SER A 100 -6.95 -7.05 -13.90
C SER A 100 -7.08 -8.40 -14.63
N THR A 101 -6.16 -8.70 -15.55
CA THR A 101 -6.07 -9.99 -16.28
C THR A 101 -5.47 -11.11 -15.46
N HIS A 102 -4.78 -10.80 -14.34
CA HIS A 102 -4.14 -11.82 -13.52
C HIS A 102 -5.17 -12.64 -12.71
N PRO A 103 -5.04 -13.98 -12.61
CA PRO A 103 -6.01 -14.85 -11.92
C PRO A 103 -6.24 -14.50 -10.43
N ALA A 104 -5.25 -13.92 -9.76
CA ALA A 104 -5.37 -13.46 -8.36
C ALA A 104 -6.25 -12.20 -8.22
N PHE A 105 -6.43 -11.42 -9.28
CA PHE A 105 -7.03 -10.08 -9.23
C PHE A 105 -8.44 -10.10 -8.62
N ALA A 106 -9.32 -10.95 -9.12
CA ALA A 106 -10.71 -11.01 -8.65
C ALA A 106 -10.83 -11.33 -7.14
N ARG A 107 -9.96 -12.21 -6.63
CA ARG A 107 -9.92 -12.55 -5.20
C ARG A 107 -9.42 -11.38 -4.36
N ILE A 108 -8.36 -10.72 -4.80
CA ILE A 108 -7.83 -9.54 -4.11
C ILE A 108 -8.85 -8.40 -4.14
N LYS A 109 -9.53 -8.17 -5.28
CA LYS A 109 -10.59 -7.17 -5.39
C LYS A 109 -11.74 -7.42 -4.41
N GLN A 110 -12.17 -8.67 -4.26
CA GLN A 110 -13.21 -9.03 -3.30
C GLN A 110 -12.81 -8.63 -1.87
N GLU A 111 -11.61 -9.02 -1.44
CA GLU A 111 -11.13 -8.71 -0.08
C GLU A 111 -10.87 -7.21 0.13
N TYR A 112 -10.36 -6.53 -0.90
CA TYR A 112 -10.19 -5.08 -0.88
C TYR A 112 -11.51 -4.35 -0.67
N LEU A 113 -12.55 -4.72 -1.44
CA LEU A 113 -13.88 -4.12 -1.32
C LEU A 113 -14.54 -4.44 0.03
N GLU A 114 -14.27 -5.61 0.61
CA GLU A 114 -14.73 -5.96 1.96
C GLU A 114 -14.12 -5.01 3.00
N ILE A 115 -12.83 -4.71 2.90
CA ILE A 115 -12.18 -3.72 3.77
C ILE A 115 -12.84 -2.34 3.60
N VAL A 116 -13.00 -1.89 2.35
CA VAL A 116 -13.63 -0.59 2.04
C VAL A 116 -15.05 -0.50 2.60
N ASN A 117 -15.84 -1.58 2.50
CA ASN A 117 -17.19 -1.64 3.04
C ASN A 117 -17.21 -1.45 4.57
N HIS A 118 -16.26 -2.03 5.29
CA HIS A 118 -16.15 -1.80 6.74
C HIS A 118 -15.87 -0.33 7.09
N PHE A 119 -15.11 0.37 6.27
CA PHE A 119 -14.91 1.81 6.41
C PHE A 119 -16.19 2.60 6.10
N HIS A 120 -16.91 2.28 5.03
CA HIS A 120 -18.13 2.99 4.63
C HIS A 120 -19.29 2.83 5.63
N GLN A 121 -19.46 1.66 6.23
CA GLN A 121 -20.49 1.40 7.25
C GLN A 121 -20.33 2.27 8.49
N THR A 122 -19.14 2.79 8.73
CA THR A 122 -18.85 3.70 9.85
C THR A 122 -18.99 5.18 9.50
N GLY A 123 -19.48 5.53 8.29
CA GLY A 123 -19.68 6.92 7.85
C GLY A 123 -18.39 7.63 7.39
N PHE A 124 -17.40 6.88 7.00
CA PHE A 124 -16.03 7.34 6.71
C PHE A 124 -15.84 7.88 5.31
N PHE A 125 -15.56 9.17 5.18
CA PHE A 125 -15.02 9.77 3.95
C PHE A 125 -13.80 10.68 4.14
N LEU A 126 -13.31 10.89 5.37
CA LEU A 126 -12.13 11.73 5.63
C LEU A 126 -11.39 11.29 6.91
N ALA A 127 -10.09 11.49 6.93
CA ALA A 127 -9.13 11.10 7.97
C ALA A 127 -9.46 11.47 9.45
N LYS A 128 -10.57 12.13 9.71
CA LYS A 128 -11.01 12.48 11.08
C LYS A 128 -11.64 11.32 11.85
N ASP A 129 -12.06 10.27 11.16
CA ASP A 129 -12.85 9.19 11.76
C ASP A 129 -12.09 7.86 11.92
N ILE A 130 -10.78 7.80 11.67
CA ILE A 130 -9.91 6.62 11.91
C ILE A 130 -10.14 6.04 13.30
N GLN A 131 -10.48 6.88 14.27
CA GLN A 131 -10.77 6.49 15.65
C GLN A 131 -12.01 5.60 15.77
N MET A 132 -13.07 5.83 15.01
CA MET A 132 -14.30 5.01 15.06
C MET A 132 -14.12 3.60 14.48
N VAL A 133 -13.30 3.44 13.42
CA VAL A 133 -12.97 2.10 12.89
C VAL A 133 -12.11 1.34 13.89
N THR A 134 -11.17 2.00 14.57
CA THR A 134 -10.32 1.39 15.58
C THR A 134 -11.09 0.96 16.84
N GLU A 135 -12.22 1.59 17.17
CA GLU A 135 -13.07 1.24 18.31
C GLU A 135 -14.02 0.07 18.02
N ASN A 136 -14.35 -0.19 16.74
CA ASN A 136 -15.20 -1.35 16.39
C ASN A 136 -14.37 -2.63 16.25
N LEU A 137 -14.39 -3.45 17.28
CA LEU A 137 -13.64 -4.70 17.36
C LEU A 137 -13.97 -5.69 16.21
N ALA A 138 -15.24 -5.77 15.80
CA ALA A 138 -15.65 -6.64 14.70
C ALA A 138 -15.04 -6.17 13.39
N SER A 139 -15.10 -4.86 13.09
CA SER A 139 -14.46 -4.27 11.88
C SER A 139 -12.95 -4.51 11.87
N GLN A 140 -12.27 -4.36 13.01
CA GLN A 140 -10.83 -4.67 13.10
C GLN A 140 -10.53 -6.13 12.74
N LEU A 141 -11.34 -7.08 13.20
CA LEU A 141 -11.16 -8.48 12.88
C LEU A 141 -11.42 -8.79 11.41
N PHE A 142 -12.48 -8.23 10.82
CA PHE A 142 -12.79 -8.41 9.39
C PHE A 142 -11.72 -7.79 8.50
N ILE A 143 -11.26 -6.57 8.78
CA ILE A 143 -10.19 -5.91 8.04
C ILE A 143 -8.90 -6.75 8.10
N ARG A 144 -8.50 -7.22 9.30
CA ARG A 144 -7.33 -8.09 9.46
C ARG A 144 -7.49 -9.40 8.68
N ALA A 145 -8.68 -10.03 8.74
CA ALA A 145 -8.95 -11.26 8.00
C ALA A 145 -8.82 -11.06 6.50
N SER A 146 -9.36 -9.97 5.94
CA SER A 146 -9.25 -9.65 4.52
C SER A 146 -7.81 -9.33 4.09
N LEU A 147 -7.04 -8.60 4.91
CA LEU A 147 -5.61 -8.38 4.65
C LEU A 147 -4.81 -9.69 4.66
N LEU A 148 -5.08 -10.61 5.59
CA LEU A 148 -4.47 -11.93 5.62
C LEU A 148 -4.84 -12.78 4.39
N LYS A 149 -6.07 -12.68 3.90
CA LYS A 149 -6.50 -13.36 2.66
C LYS A 149 -5.82 -12.76 1.43
N ILE A 150 -5.61 -11.44 1.37
CA ILE A 150 -4.82 -10.79 0.32
C ILE A 150 -3.39 -11.36 0.33
N LEU A 151 -2.72 -11.35 1.48
CA LEU A 151 -1.38 -11.91 1.65
C LEU A 151 -1.32 -13.38 1.23
N GLY A 152 -2.27 -14.20 1.71
CA GLY A 152 -2.38 -15.62 1.37
C GLY A 152 -2.61 -15.84 -0.13
N THR A 153 -3.38 -14.96 -0.79
CA THR A 153 -3.59 -15.00 -2.24
C THR A 153 -2.30 -14.68 -2.98
N LEU A 154 -1.62 -13.58 -2.64
CA LEU A 154 -0.33 -13.23 -3.25
C LEU A 154 0.70 -14.36 -3.07
N SER A 155 0.78 -14.95 -1.89
CA SER A 155 1.66 -16.10 -1.61
C SER A 155 1.30 -17.32 -2.47
N SER A 156 0.01 -17.65 -2.60
CA SER A 156 -0.45 -18.83 -3.36
C SER A 156 -0.15 -18.75 -4.87
N PHE A 157 -0.02 -17.56 -5.40
CA PHE A 157 0.39 -17.30 -6.78
C PHE A 157 1.88 -16.99 -6.94
N SER A 158 2.68 -17.15 -5.87
CA SER A 158 4.14 -16.87 -5.86
C SER A 158 4.48 -15.44 -6.32
N LEU A 159 3.65 -14.47 -5.93
CA LEU A 159 3.80 -13.05 -6.32
C LEU A 159 4.67 -12.24 -5.36
N LEU A 160 5.06 -12.82 -4.23
CA LEU A 160 5.94 -12.16 -3.27
C LEU A 160 7.40 -12.30 -3.73
N THR A 161 8.15 -11.22 -3.65
CA THR A 161 9.55 -11.17 -4.11
C THR A 161 10.47 -10.65 -3.03
N GLU A 162 11.78 -10.90 -3.17
CA GLU A 162 12.79 -10.21 -2.36
C GLU A 162 13.05 -8.82 -2.94
N PRO A 163 13.26 -7.79 -2.09
CA PRO A 163 13.60 -6.44 -2.57
C PRO A 163 14.98 -6.42 -3.26
N GLU A 164 15.11 -5.63 -4.31
CA GLU A 164 16.39 -5.45 -4.99
C GLU A 164 17.37 -4.64 -4.12
N LYS A 165 18.51 -5.23 -3.79
CA LYS A 165 19.51 -4.63 -2.87
C LYS A 165 20.11 -3.32 -3.39
N THR A 166 20.22 -3.16 -4.70
CA THR A 166 20.87 -1.99 -5.33
C THR A 166 20.02 -0.73 -5.20
N ASP A 167 18.72 -0.85 -5.33
CA ASP A 167 17.79 0.29 -5.25
C ASP A 167 17.60 0.75 -3.82
N HIS A 168 17.62 -0.17 -2.86
CA HIS A 168 17.51 0.16 -1.45
C HIS A 168 18.60 1.14 -0.99
N TYR A 169 19.85 0.97 -1.39
CA TYR A 169 20.95 1.86 -1.00
C TYR A 169 20.78 3.28 -1.57
N ARG A 170 20.41 3.39 -2.85
CA ARG A 170 20.19 4.69 -3.51
C ARG A 170 19.01 5.45 -2.91
N VAL A 171 17.91 4.75 -2.66
CA VAL A 171 16.71 5.31 -2.02
C VAL A 171 17.02 5.80 -0.61
N GLU A 172 17.79 5.05 0.17
CA GLU A 172 18.23 5.47 1.51
C GLU A 172 19.09 6.73 1.50
N ILE A 173 19.99 6.89 0.53
CA ILE A 173 20.76 8.14 0.37
C ILE A 173 19.80 9.31 0.08
N ILE A 174 18.84 9.14 -0.83
CA ILE A 174 17.87 10.18 -1.16
C ILE A 174 17.04 10.56 0.07
N LYS A 175 16.52 9.59 0.81
CA LYS A 175 15.75 9.83 2.03
C LYS A 175 16.54 10.60 3.07
N ARG A 176 17.79 10.18 3.35
CA ARG A 176 18.68 10.88 4.29
C ARG A 176 18.97 12.31 3.83
N SER A 177 19.20 12.52 2.53
CA SER A 177 19.43 13.86 1.98
C SER A 177 18.20 14.74 2.11
N LEU A 178 17.01 14.22 1.80
CA LEU A 178 15.75 14.95 1.96
C LEU A 178 15.43 15.26 3.42
N ALA A 179 15.67 14.32 4.33
CA ALA A 179 15.50 14.54 5.76
C ALA A 179 16.46 15.61 6.28
N TYR A 180 17.73 15.59 5.85
CA TYR A 180 18.70 16.60 6.19
C TYR A 180 18.30 18.00 5.69
N ILE A 181 17.92 18.12 4.42
CA ILE A 181 17.45 19.38 3.83
C ILE A 181 16.23 19.88 4.62
N ARG A 182 15.26 19.03 4.91
CA ARG A 182 14.03 19.39 5.63
C ARG A 182 14.30 19.91 7.03
N SER A 183 15.31 19.38 7.73
CA SER A 183 15.68 19.82 9.08
C SER A 183 16.53 21.09 9.10
N HIS A 184 17.26 21.42 8.02
CA HIS A 184 18.24 22.51 7.99
C HIS A 184 17.91 23.65 7.00
N TYR A 185 16.83 23.53 6.18
CA TYR A 185 16.56 24.53 5.13
C TYR A 185 16.23 25.93 5.68
N GLN A 186 15.90 26.06 6.97
CA GLN A 186 15.64 27.34 7.63
C GLN A 186 16.87 27.92 8.34
N GLU A 187 17.97 27.17 8.41
CA GLU A 187 19.23 27.68 8.96
C GLU A 187 19.93 28.54 7.89
N LYS A 188 19.93 29.86 8.11
CA LYS A 188 20.69 30.84 7.30
C LYS A 188 22.00 31.16 7.96
#